data_3b8593a07908d93736c72d8a09524526
#
_entry.id   3b8593a07908d93736c72d8a09524526
#
_cell.length_a   1.000
_cell.length_b   1.000
_cell.length_c   1.000
_cell.angle_alpha   90.00
_cell.angle_beta   90.00
_cell.angle_gamma   90.00
#
_symmetry.space_group_name_H-M   'P 1'
#
loop_
_entity.id
_entity.type
_entity.pdbx_description
1 polymer ?
#
loop_
_entity_poly.entity_id
_entity_poly.type
_entity_poly.pdbx_seq_one_letter_code
_entity_poly.pdbx_strand_id
1 'polypeptide(L)'
;MKKLLLKNTHGFHWEIIESVIVKYAEILQLDSKTVLDIYLNVAHNDSFKKYISAKYPHVKFENIGDYDYFINCTVYDKDITKLDSKLSNKKYIAHEITNRLQLNPNVYFLTPLSGNRFIYADVLPLMEQKKESNIPIYIIQGHLNGGRRNLNLLKKILDNDYQYDFKIKLLGRGAYPKEMVKYKNKILLKNNLNFMDYHKEFLDGYCILPLISKETHAQYYSCKLTSTINYARAYKLKSLIDKDLQDIYNLENAYVYNNINDIVLLFEKSLESFYNMKKSN
;
A
#
# COMPACT_ATOMS: atom_id res chain seq x y z
N MET A 1 14.05 29.07 10.20
CA MET A 1 12.89 28.33 9.63
C MET A 1 12.35 27.42 10.71
N LYS A 2 11.02 27.20 10.78
CA LYS A 2 10.44 26.26 11.74
C LYS A 2 10.80 24.83 11.37
N LYS A 3 10.95 23.97 12.37
CA LYS A 3 11.43 22.61 12.22
C LYS A 3 10.28 21.60 12.39
N LEU A 4 10.19 20.63 11.48
CA LEU A 4 9.29 19.49 11.54
C LEU A 4 10.08 18.20 11.77
N LEU A 5 9.80 17.50 12.85
CA LEU A 5 10.32 16.15 13.07
C LEU A 5 9.29 15.11 12.61
N LEU A 6 9.64 14.32 11.61
CA LEU A 6 8.92 13.12 11.21
C LEU A 6 9.57 11.88 11.86
N LYS A 7 8.78 11.03 12.48
CA LYS A 7 9.27 9.84 13.17
C LYS A 7 8.57 8.58 12.66
N ASN A 8 9.34 7.53 12.36
CA ASN A 8 8.84 6.18 12.17
C ASN A 8 9.84 5.17 12.74
N THR A 9 9.51 4.59 13.88
CA THR A 9 10.36 3.62 14.58
C THR A 9 10.19 2.19 14.08
N HIS A 10 9.25 1.95 13.16
CA HIS A 10 8.99 0.64 12.59
C HIS A 10 9.83 0.41 11.32
N GLY A 11 10.33 -0.80 11.13
CA GLY A 11 11.08 -1.21 9.93
C GLY A 11 10.21 -1.49 8.69
N PHE A 12 9.04 -0.84 8.59
CA PHE A 12 8.06 -0.97 7.51
C PHE A 12 7.23 0.31 7.41
N HIS A 13 6.30 0.38 6.44
CA HIS A 13 5.45 1.54 6.15
C HIS A 13 6.22 2.76 5.65
N TRP A 14 7.23 2.52 4.81
CA TRP A 14 8.04 3.57 4.19
C TRP A 14 7.21 4.46 3.26
N GLU A 15 6.21 3.88 2.59
CA GLU A 15 5.28 4.57 1.70
C GLU A 15 4.50 5.67 2.40
N ILE A 16 4.22 5.51 3.70
CA ILE A 16 3.50 6.53 4.49
C ILE A 16 4.39 7.74 4.76
N ILE A 17 5.66 7.52 5.02
CA ILE A 17 6.61 8.61 5.29
C ILE A 17 6.66 9.56 4.11
N GLU A 18 6.74 9.06 2.89
CA GLU A 18 6.76 9.89 1.69
C GLU A 18 5.46 10.67 1.54
N SER A 19 4.29 10.04 1.74
CA SER A 19 3.01 10.74 1.76
C SER A 19 2.97 11.87 2.79
N VAL A 20 3.54 11.65 3.98
CA VAL A 20 3.59 12.67 5.03
C VAL A 20 4.52 13.81 4.65
N ILE A 21 5.67 13.54 4.01
CA ILE A 21 6.58 14.58 3.49
C ILE A 21 5.84 15.51 2.50
N VAL A 22 4.97 14.95 1.66
CA VAL A 22 4.21 15.74 0.69
C VAL A 22 3.02 16.47 1.31
N LYS A 23 2.37 15.86 2.32
CA LYS A 23 1.10 16.32 2.90
C LYS A 23 1.24 16.97 4.29
N TYR A 24 2.45 17.26 4.76
CA TYR A 24 2.63 17.76 6.14
C TYR A 24 1.83 19.05 6.43
N ALA A 25 1.71 19.94 5.46
CA ALA A 25 0.97 21.18 5.65
C ALA A 25 -0.53 20.91 5.88
N GLU A 26 -1.13 20.01 5.10
CA GLU A 26 -2.52 19.55 5.29
C GLU A 26 -2.71 18.89 6.67
N ILE A 27 -1.83 17.95 7.04
CA ILE A 27 -1.88 17.21 8.30
C ILE A 27 -1.75 18.14 9.51
N LEU A 28 -0.87 19.15 9.40
CA LEU A 28 -0.62 20.14 10.46
C LEU A 28 -1.60 21.32 10.41
N GLN A 29 -2.47 21.38 9.41
CA GLN A 29 -3.41 22.47 9.17
C GLN A 29 -2.69 23.83 9.03
N LEU A 30 -1.60 23.83 8.27
CA LEU A 30 -0.81 25.03 7.96
C LEU A 30 -1.23 25.61 6.60
N ASP A 31 -0.87 26.86 6.37
CA ASP A 31 -0.95 27.44 5.03
C ASP A 31 -0.10 26.59 4.06
N SER A 32 -0.63 26.30 2.87
CA SER A 32 0.04 25.51 1.83
C SER A 32 1.39 26.09 1.38
N LYS A 33 1.62 27.38 1.62
CA LYS A 33 2.89 28.09 1.35
C LYS A 33 3.90 27.94 2.49
N THR A 34 3.51 27.32 3.62
CA THR A 34 4.41 27.16 4.77
C THR A 34 5.51 26.17 4.43
N VAL A 35 6.75 26.62 4.46
CA VAL A 35 7.92 25.77 4.27
C VAL A 35 8.60 25.51 5.61
N LEU A 36 8.85 24.22 5.87
CA LEU A 36 9.51 23.76 7.10
C LEU A 36 10.83 23.06 6.77
N ASP A 37 11.79 23.14 7.69
CA ASP A 37 12.95 22.25 7.69
C ASP A 37 12.50 20.87 8.17
N ILE A 38 12.57 19.86 7.30
CA ILE A 38 12.08 18.52 7.60
C ILE A 38 13.24 17.64 8.08
N TYR A 39 13.07 17.08 9.27
CA TYR A 39 13.99 16.14 9.90
C TYR A 39 13.30 14.77 10.02
N LEU A 40 13.97 13.73 9.55
CA LEU A 40 13.39 12.38 9.46
C LEU A 40 14.16 11.40 10.34
N ASN A 41 13.51 10.94 11.41
CA ASN A 41 13.99 9.89 12.29
C ASN A 41 13.28 8.57 11.95
N VAL A 42 13.95 7.68 11.23
CA VAL A 42 13.40 6.40 10.78
C VAL A 42 14.33 5.24 11.13
N ALA A 43 13.75 4.05 11.26
CA ALA A 43 14.52 2.82 11.35
C ALA A 43 15.45 2.67 10.13
N HIS A 44 16.57 1.99 10.32
CA HIS A 44 17.60 1.88 9.29
C HIS A 44 17.09 1.20 8.00
N ASN A 45 17.18 1.92 6.88
CA ASN A 45 16.90 1.42 5.54
C ASN A 45 17.63 2.29 4.50
N ASP A 46 18.81 1.86 4.08
CA ASP A 46 19.68 2.64 3.20
C ASP A 46 19.07 2.90 1.83
N SER A 47 18.35 1.93 1.28
CA SER A 47 17.68 2.07 -0.01
C SER A 47 16.60 3.14 0.03
N PHE A 48 15.79 3.19 1.10
CA PHE A 48 14.80 4.23 1.32
C PHE A 48 15.45 5.60 1.53
N LYS A 49 16.49 5.67 2.37
CA LYS A 49 17.23 6.93 2.61
C LYS A 49 17.79 7.51 1.31
N LYS A 50 18.45 6.69 0.49
CA LYS A 50 18.98 7.10 -0.82
C LYS A 50 17.88 7.66 -1.72
N TYR A 51 16.73 6.98 -1.76
CA TYR A 51 15.57 7.42 -2.55
C TYR A 51 15.05 8.79 -2.08
N ILE A 52 14.78 8.94 -0.78
CA ILE A 52 14.27 10.20 -0.23
C ILE A 52 15.28 11.34 -0.41
N SER A 53 16.57 11.10 -0.15
CA SER A 53 17.59 12.14 -0.33
C SER A 53 17.71 12.62 -1.79
N ALA A 54 17.54 11.71 -2.75
CA ALA A 54 17.57 12.08 -4.17
C ALA A 54 16.33 12.87 -4.60
N LYS A 55 15.15 12.51 -4.09
CA LYS A 55 13.86 13.11 -4.48
C LYS A 55 13.52 14.37 -3.68
N TYR A 56 13.91 14.42 -2.41
CA TYR A 56 13.64 15.49 -1.45
C TYR A 56 14.92 15.96 -0.78
N PRO A 57 15.82 16.67 -1.46
CA PRO A 57 17.15 17.03 -0.95
C PRO A 57 17.11 17.94 0.29
N HIS A 58 15.97 18.57 0.57
CA HIS A 58 15.74 19.39 1.76
C HIS A 58 15.39 18.58 3.02
N VAL A 59 15.13 17.25 2.89
CA VAL A 59 14.84 16.37 4.02
C VAL A 59 16.13 15.85 4.62
N LYS A 60 16.32 16.07 5.92
CA LYS A 60 17.52 15.66 6.68
C LYS A 60 17.24 14.40 7.50
N PHE A 61 18.13 13.42 7.44
CA PHE A 61 18.00 12.18 8.22
C PHE A 61 18.69 12.32 9.59
N GLU A 62 18.04 13.04 10.48
CA GLU A 62 18.54 13.34 11.82
C GLU A 62 17.43 13.19 12.87
N ASN A 63 17.84 12.85 14.10
CA ASN A 63 16.97 12.90 15.25
C ASN A 63 17.26 14.18 16.04
N ILE A 64 16.35 15.14 15.98
CA ILE A 64 16.48 16.42 16.68
C ILE A 64 15.61 16.43 17.94
N GLY A 65 16.13 17.08 19.01
CA GLY A 65 15.37 17.25 20.27
C GLY A 65 14.49 18.48 20.29
N ASP A 66 14.84 19.52 19.49
CA ASP A 66 14.13 20.78 19.41
C ASP A 66 13.42 20.92 18.05
N TYR A 67 12.07 20.96 18.08
CA TYR A 67 11.22 21.05 16.90
C TYR A 67 9.93 21.82 17.20
N ASP A 68 9.42 22.54 16.20
CA ASP A 68 8.14 23.27 16.28
C ASP A 68 6.95 22.34 16.04
N TYR A 69 7.10 21.34 15.15
CA TYR A 69 6.07 20.40 14.74
C TYR A 69 6.58 18.96 14.79
N PHE A 70 5.66 18.05 15.06
CA PHE A 70 5.97 16.62 15.15
C PHE A 70 4.89 15.78 14.47
N ILE A 71 5.31 14.81 13.64
CA ILE A 71 4.41 13.78 13.11
C ILE A 71 5.02 12.39 13.33
N ASN A 72 4.32 11.54 14.09
CA ASN A 72 4.65 10.12 14.15
C ASN A 72 3.89 9.39 13.03
N CYS A 73 4.62 8.91 12.02
CA CYS A 73 4.07 8.29 10.81
C CYS A 73 3.49 6.89 11.02
N THR A 74 3.66 6.30 12.22
CA THR A 74 3.10 4.97 12.52
C THR A 74 2.82 4.81 14.00
N VAL A 75 1.54 4.78 14.37
CA VAL A 75 1.09 4.49 15.74
C VAL A 75 0.04 3.38 15.75
N TYR A 76 -0.01 2.66 16.85
CA TYR A 76 -0.97 1.60 17.13
C TYR A 76 -1.71 1.87 18.43
N ASP A 77 -2.80 1.14 18.72
CA ASP A 77 -3.59 1.28 19.92
C ASP A 77 -2.78 1.15 21.22
N LYS A 78 -1.77 0.28 21.23
CA LYS A 78 -0.82 0.13 22.35
C LYS A 78 -0.01 1.39 22.67
N ASP A 79 0.09 2.31 21.72
CA ASP A 79 0.88 3.54 21.88
C ASP A 79 0.04 4.69 22.45
N ILE A 80 -1.28 4.51 22.65
CA ILE A 80 -2.23 5.57 23.00
C ILE A 80 -1.81 6.40 24.22
N THR A 81 -1.22 5.78 25.22
CA THR A 81 -0.77 6.45 26.45
C THR A 81 0.41 7.40 26.24
N LYS A 82 1.10 7.27 25.09
CA LYS A 82 2.24 8.11 24.69
C LYS A 82 1.82 9.25 23.76
N LEU A 83 0.55 9.28 23.32
CA LEU A 83 0.05 10.25 22.39
C LEU A 83 -0.45 11.50 23.12
N ASP A 84 0.15 12.64 22.83
CA ASP A 84 -0.25 13.91 23.39
C ASP A 84 -1.49 14.46 22.65
N SER A 85 -2.62 14.50 23.33
CA SER A 85 -3.87 15.02 22.76
C SER A 85 -4.03 16.53 22.91
N LYS A 86 -3.19 17.19 23.72
CA LYS A 86 -3.32 18.61 24.06
C LYS A 86 -2.53 19.51 23.11
N LEU A 87 -1.42 19.01 22.56
CA LEU A 87 -0.54 19.81 21.70
C LEU A 87 -0.95 19.67 20.22
N SER A 88 -1.56 20.70 19.67
CA SER A 88 -2.05 20.72 18.27
C SER A 88 -0.94 20.60 17.24
N ASN A 89 0.30 20.92 17.61
CA ASN A 89 1.49 20.81 16.74
C ASN A 89 2.07 19.37 16.69
N LYS A 90 1.47 18.41 17.42
CA LYS A 90 1.83 16.99 17.35
C LYS A 90 0.73 16.18 16.67
N LYS A 91 1.04 15.45 15.64
CA LYS A 91 0.13 14.60 14.89
C LYS A 91 0.62 13.16 14.84
N TYR A 92 -0.31 12.24 14.67
CA TYR A 92 -0.08 10.81 14.73
C TYR A 92 -0.83 10.11 13.60
N ILE A 93 -0.19 9.20 12.90
CA ILE A 93 -0.79 8.46 11.78
C ILE A 93 -1.04 7.02 12.22
N ALA A 94 -2.29 6.61 12.27
CA ALA A 94 -2.71 5.28 12.69
C ALA A 94 -3.10 4.40 11.49
N HIS A 95 -2.66 3.15 11.53
CA HIS A 95 -2.98 2.15 10.50
C HIS A 95 -4.32 1.46 10.69
N GLU A 96 -4.84 1.53 11.90
CA GLU A 96 -6.10 0.91 12.28
C GLU A 96 -6.96 1.87 13.08
N ILE A 97 -8.26 1.76 12.90
CA ILE A 97 -9.25 2.52 13.65
C ILE A 97 -9.56 1.73 14.93
N THR A 98 -9.39 2.36 16.08
CA THR A 98 -9.89 1.86 17.36
C THR A 98 -10.61 2.98 18.07
N ASN A 99 -11.57 2.63 18.96
CA ASN A 99 -12.32 3.63 19.74
C ASN A 99 -11.38 4.57 20.51
N ARG A 100 -10.31 4.02 21.07
CA ARG A 100 -9.33 4.79 21.86
C ARG A 100 -8.55 5.79 21.01
N LEU A 101 -8.10 5.38 19.83
CA LEU A 101 -7.38 6.27 18.88
C LEU A 101 -8.31 7.34 18.31
N GLN A 102 -9.58 7.02 18.06
CA GLN A 102 -10.58 7.97 17.58
C GLN A 102 -10.87 9.12 18.57
N LEU A 103 -10.71 8.88 19.87
CA LEU A 103 -10.88 9.92 20.89
C LEU A 103 -9.76 10.97 20.89
N ASN A 104 -8.60 10.68 20.32
CA ASN A 104 -7.51 11.65 20.22
C ASN A 104 -7.66 12.51 18.95
N PRO A 105 -7.89 13.84 19.06
CA PRO A 105 -8.11 14.72 17.92
C PRO A 105 -6.86 14.90 17.01
N ASN A 106 -5.70 14.52 17.51
CA ASN A 106 -4.43 14.62 16.77
C ASN A 106 -4.08 13.34 15.99
N VAL A 107 -4.95 12.30 16.03
CA VAL A 107 -4.76 11.06 15.26
C VAL A 107 -5.48 11.14 13.92
N TYR A 108 -4.75 10.87 12.85
CA TYR A 108 -5.23 10.67 11.49
C TYR A 108 -5.16 9.19 11.12
N PHE A 109 -6.06 8.73 10.25
CA PHE A 109 -6.15 7.33 9.85
C PHE A 109 -5.85 7.17 8.36
N LEU A 110 -5.40 5.99 7.96
CA LEU A 110 -5.04 5.68 6.57
C LEU A 110 -6.19 5.08 5.76
N THR A 111 -7.37 4.95 6.36
CA THR A 111 -8.54 4.37 5.70
C THR A 111 -9.71 5.36 5.70
N PRO A 112 -10.48 5.45 4.60
CA PRO A 112 -11.66 6.32 4.51
C PRO A 112 -12.79 5.92 5.49
N LEU A 113 -12.74 4.73 6.05
CA LEU A 113 -13.70 4.26 7.07
C LEU A 113 -13.68 5.09 8.36
N SER A 114 -12.67 5.91 8.58
CA SER A 114 -12.57 6.80 9.75
C SER A 114 -13.35 8.12 9.62
N GLY A 115 -14.06 8.34 8.53
CA GLY A 115 -14.75 9.60 8.26
C GLY A 115 -13.77 10.74 7.92
N ASN A 116 -13.91 11.90 8.59
CA ASN A 116 -13.22 13.13 8.19
C ASN A 116 -11.73 13.22 8.56
N ARG A 117 -11.20 12.26 9.33
CA ARG A 117 -9.79 12.29 9.77
C ARG A 117 -8.97 11.20 9.10
N PHE A 118 -9.04 11.10 7.80
CA PHE A 118 -8.18 10.19 7.07
C PHE A 118 -7.26 10.92 6.11
N ILE A 119 -6.12 10.33 5.85
CA ILE A 119 -5.21 10.71 4.78
C ILE A 119 -4.95 9.48 3.92
N TYR A 120 -4.95 9.64 2.61
CA TYR A 120 -4.44 8.58 1.76
C TYR A 120 -2.92 8.50 1.89
N ALA A 121 -2.41 7.31 2.17
CA ALA A 121 -1.00 7.02 2.00
C ALA A 121 -0.76 6.80 0.49
N ASP A 122 -0.62 7.90 -0.25
CA ASP A 122 -0.33 7.83 -1.67
C ASP A 122 1.10 7.33 -1.85
N VAL A 123 1.24 6.11 -2.31
CA VAL A 123 2.53 5.61 -2.78
C VAL A 123 2.87 6.41 -4.04
N LEU A 124 4.02 7.08 -4.04
CA LEU A 124 4.48 7.78 -5.23
C LEU A 124 5.36 6.83 -6.05
N PRO A 125 5.06 6.61 -7.33
CA PRO A 125 5.83 5.70 -8.14
C PRO A 125 7.27 6.19 -8.29
N LEU A 126 8.22 5.26 -8.18
CA LEU A 126 9.65 5.59 -8.37
C LEU A 126 10.00 5.96 -9.80
N MET A 127 9.23 5.46 -10.74
CA MET A 127 9.44 5.64 -12.18
C MET A 127 8.06 5.78 -12.84
N GLU A 128 7.95 6.72 -13.76
CA GLU A 128 6.68 6.97 -14.47
C GLU A 128 6.44 6.01 -15.64
N GLN A 129 7.48 5.41 -16.20
CA GLN A 129 7.36 4.53 -17.36
C GLN A 129 7.00 3.12 -16.97
N LYS A 130 5.86 2.64 -17.48
CA LYS A 130 5.51 1.23 -17.43
C LYS A 130 6.50 0.43 -18.30
N LYS A 131 6.90 -0.72 -17.79
CA LYS A 131 7.65 -1.70 -18.56
C LYS A 131 6.66 -2.58 -19.31
N GLU A 132 6.76 -2.62 -20.62
CA GLU A 132 5.88 -3.48 -21.41
C GLU A 132 6.15 -4.97 -21.16
N SER A 133 5.07 -5.73 -21.05
CA SER A 133 5.11 -7.19 -21.00
C SER A 133 4.25 -7.76 -22.15
N ASN A 134 4.70 -8.89 -22.72
CA ASN A 134 3.94 -9.60 -23.74
C ASN A 134 2.81 -10.47 -23.18
N ILE A 135 2.87 -10.78 -21.91
CA ILE A 135 1.84 -11.52 -21.16
C ILE A 135 1.39 -10.72 -19.95
N PRO A 136 0.13 -10.82 -19.52
CA PRO A 136 -0.33 -10.10 -18.34
C PRO A 136 0.34 -10.64 -17.07
N ILE A 137 0.87 -9.72 -16.24
CA ILE A 137 1.46 -10.03 -14.95
C ILE A 137 0.50 -9.54 -13.86
N TYR A 138 -0.04 -10.49 -13.10
CA TYR A 138 -0.90 -10.23 -11.95
C TYR A 138 -0.06 -10.17 -10.68
N ILE A 139 -0.23 -9.13 -9.86
CA ILE A 139 0.57 -8.91 -8.66
C ILE A 139 -0.24 -9.24 -7.41
N ILE A 140 0.32 -10.06 -6.54
CA ILE A 140 -0.15 -10.29 -5.18
C ILE A 140 0.90 -9.69 -4.25
N GLN A 141 0.55 -8.58 -3.59
CA GLN A 141 1.48 -7.77 -2.84
C GLN A 141 1.29 -7.95 -1.33
N GLY A 142 2.38 -7.98 -0.55
CA GLY A 142 2.41 -7.93 0.90
C GLY A 142 2.98 -9.18 1.57
N HIS A 143 2.45 -9.56 2.73
CA HIS A 143 2.91 -10.77 3.42
C HIS A 143 2.29 -12.01 2.76
N LEU A 144 3.14 -12.95 2.33
CA LEU A 144 2.77 -14.08 1.46
C LEU A 144 2.25 -15.32 2.22
N ASN A 145 1.87 -15.20 3.48
CA ASN A 145 1.29 -16.33 4.23
C ASN A 145 -0.25 -16.34 4.14
N GLY A 146 -0.83 -17.51 4.37
CA GLY A 146 -2.28 -17.74 4.28
C GLY A 146 -3.12 -16.91 5.29
N GLY A 147 -2.53 -16.47 6.41
CA GLY A 147 -3.21 -15.57 7.36
C GLY A 147 -3.31 -14.11 6.90
N ARG A 148 -2.72 -13.77 5.76
CA ARG A 148 -2.72 -12.40 5.19
C ARG A 148 -3.30 -12.35 3.78
N ARG A 149 -3.47 -13.50 3.12
CA ARG A 149 -4.03 -13.63 1.78
C ARG A 149 -4.89 -14.88 1.72
N ASN A 150 -6.03 -14.79 1.05
CA ASN A 150 -6.87 -15.94 0.79
C ASN A 150 -6.28 -16.76 -0.37
N LEU A 151 -5.36 -17.66 -0.05
CA LEU A 151 -4.67 -18.49 -1.04
C LEU A 151 -5.63 -19.49 -1.74
N ASN A 152 -6.80 -19.78 -1.17
CA ASN A 152 -7.81 -20.60 -1.83
C ASN A 152 -8.40 -19.88 -3.06
N LEU A 153 -8.49 -18.55 -3.03
CA LEU A 153 -8.88 -17.78 -4.22
C LEU A 153 -7.82 -17.89 -5.32
N LEU A 154 -6.56 -17.75 -4.95
CA LEU A 154 -5.47 -17.94 -5.91
C LEU A 154 -5.46 -19.34 -6.50
N LYS A 155 -5.68 -20.34 -5.67
CA LYS A 155 -5.77 -21.72 -6.13
C LYS A 155 -6.92 -21.93 -7.11
N LYS A 156 -8.12 -21.37 -6.83
CA LYS A 156 -9.25 -21.41 -7.78
C LYS A 156 -8.87 -20.85 -9.16
N ILE A 157 -8.15 -19.70 -9.19
CA ILE A 157 -7.66 -19.11 -10.44
C ILE A 157 -6.67 -20.06 -11.13
N LEU A 158 -5.70 -20.60 -10.40
CA LEU A 158 -4.61 -21.39 -10.97
C LEU A 158 -5.01 -22.82 -11.40
N ASP A 159 -6.09 -23.38 -10.82
CA ASP A 159 -6.62 -24.70 -11.15
C ASP A 159 -7.44 -24.72 -12.46
N ASN A 160 -7.74 -23.53 -13.03
CA ASN A 160 -8.46 -23.44 -14.29
C ASN A 160 -7.50 -23.37 -15.50
N ASP A 161 -7.98 -23.93 -16.61
CA ASP A 161 -7.32 -23.80 -17.90
C ASP A 161 -7.87 -22.57 -18.63
N TYR A 162 -6.94 -21.72 -19.05
CA TYR A 162 -7.25 -20.50 -19.80
C TYR A 162 -6.61 -20.57 -21.17
N GLN A 163 -7.26 -19.96 -22.13
CA GLN A 163 -6.76 -19.88 -23.51
C GLN A 163 -5.48 -19.05 -23.63
N TYR A 164 -5.21 -18.18 -22.65
CA TYR A 164 -4.13 -17.21 -22.69
C TYR A 164 -3.09 -17.46 -21.59
N ASP A 165 -1.84 -17.18 -21.93
CA ASP A 165 -0.74 -17.23 -20.97
C ASP A 165 -0.80 -16.05 -19.98
N PHE A 166 -0.32 -16.27 -18.77
CA PHE A 166 -0.16 -15.25 -17.75
C PHE A 166 0.89 -15.64 -16.71
N LYS A 167 1.29 -14.66 -15.90
CA LYS A 167 2.10 -14.90 -14.69
C LYS A 167 1.46 -14.25 -13.47
N ILE A 168 1.63 -14.90 -12.33
CA ILE A 168 1.32 -14.36 -11.01
C ILE A 168 2.63 -13.98 -10.33
N LYS A 169 2.80 -12.72 -9.97
CA LYS A 169 3.96 -12.24 -9.20
C LYS A 169 3.59 -12.16 -7.73
N LEU A 170 4.22 -13.00 -6.90
CA LEU A 170 4.15 -12.92 -5.45
C LEU A 170 5.23 -11.94 -4.97
N LEU A 171 4.82 -10.75 -4.56
CA LEU A 171 5.70 -9.64 -4.25
C LEU A 171 5.58 -9.25 -2.77
N GLY A 172 6.63 -9.49 -1.96
CA GLY A 172 6.57 -9.08 -0.56
C GLY A 172 7.52 -9.79 0.39
N ARG A 173 7.00 -10.17 1.55
CA ARG A 173 7.76 -10.87 2.60
C ARG A 173 7.22 -12.26 2.83
N GLY A 174 8.11 -13.18 3.14
CA GLY A 174 7.76 -14.57 3.47
C GLY A 174 8.31 -15.58 2.47
N ALA A 175 8.12 -16.85 2.79
CA ALA A 175 8.51 -17.95 1.93
C ALA A 175 7.45 -18.21 0.85
N TYR A 176 7.84 -18.96 -0.16
CA TYR A 176 6.92 -19.48 -1.16
C TYR A 176 5.86 -20.37 -0.48
N PRO A 177 4.56 -20.12 -0.66
CA PRO A 177 3.52 -20.95 -0.05
C PRO A 177 3.62 -22.39 -0.57
N LYS A 178 3.71 -23.36 0.35
CA LYS A 178 3.90 -24.77 0.00
C LYS A 178 2.79 -25.31 -0.91
N GLU A 179 1.56 -24.88 -0.69
CA GLU A 179 0.38 -25.23 -1.47
C GLU A 179 0.41 -24.71 -2.91
N MET A 180 1.30 -23.76 -3.21
CA MET A 180 1.47 -23.18 -4.54
C MET A 180 2.58 -23.84 -5.38
N VAL A 181 3.30 -24.82 -4.83
CA VAL A 181 4.47 -25.44 -5.48
C VAL A 181 4.12 -26.06 -6.84
N LYS A 182 2.93 -26.66 -6.98
CA LYS A 182 2.49 -27.26 -8.26
C LYS A 182 2.31 -26.25 -9.39
N TYR A 183 2.20 -24.95 -9.07
CA TYR A 183 2.02 -23.86 -10.05
C TYR A 183 3.28 -23.03 -10.28
N LYS A 184 4.45 -23.53 -9.89
CA LYS A 184 5.73 -22.81 -9.99
C LYS A 184 6.04 -22.24 -11.40
N ASN A 185 5.53 -22.89 -12.44
CA ASN A 185 5.65 -22.43 -13.82
C ASN A 185 4.83 -21.18 -14.15
N LYS A 186 3.72 -20.92 -13.40
CA LYS A 186 2.87 -19.74 -13.53
C LYS A 186 3.22 -18.64 -12.49
N ILE A 187 4.05 -18.93 -11.49
CA ILE A 187 4.32 -18.03 -10.35
C ILE A 187 5.76 -17.52 -10.36
N LEU A 188 5.91 -16.20 -10.23
CA LEU A 188 7.17 -15.50 -10.04
C LEU A 188 7.25 -15.02 -8.58
N LEU A 189 8.20 -15.57 -7.82
CA LEU A 189 8.43 -15.11 -6.44
C LEU A 189 9.43 -13.96 -6.43
N LYS A 190 9.04 -12.84 -5.82
CA LYS A 190 9.83 -11.63 -5.60
C LYS A 190 9.73 -11.24 -4.12
N ASN A 191 10.58 -11.83 -3.31
CA ASN A 191 10.53 -11.64 -1.86
C ASN A 191 11.78 -10.96 -1.29
N ASN A 192 11.60 -10.33 -0.14
CA ASN A 192 12.67 -9.71 0.65
C ASN A 192 13.52 -8.70 -0.12
N LEU A 193 12.92 -8.01 -1.08
CA LEU A 193 13.57 -6.97 -1.87
C LEU A 193 13.83 -5.71 -1.03
N ASN A 194 14.87 -4.96 -1.37
CA ASN A 194 15.06 -3.62 -0.85
C ASN A 194 13.96 -2.67 -1.38
N PHE A 195 13.88 -1.46 -0.82
CA PHE A 195 12.82 -0.52 -1.15
C PHE A 195 12.72 -0.20 -2.66
N MET A 196 13.85 0.11 -3.29
CA MET A 196 13.88 0.47 -4.72
C MET A 196 13.48 -0.70 -5.63
N ASP A 197 14.03 -1.88 -5.39
CA ASP A 197 13.77 -3.05 -6.22
C ASP A 197 12.34 -3.56 -6.03
N TYR A 198 11.79 -3.44 -4.81
CA TYR A 198 10.39 -3.74 -4.55
C TYR A 198 9.44 -2.89 -5.41
N HIS A 199 9.70 -1.59 -5.51
CA HIS A 199 8.88 -0.68 -6.32
C HIS A 199 9.02 -0.94 -7.83
N LYS A 200 10.20 -1.33 -8.33
CA LYS A 200 10.41 -1.68 -9.74
C LYS A 200 9.54 -2.86 -10.20
N GLU A 201 9.20 -3.77 -9.29
CA GLU A 201 8.40 -4.95 -9.61
C GLU A 201 6.92 -4.65 -9.94
N PHE A 202 6.47 -3.42 -9.72
CA PHE A 202 5.13 -2.98 -10.14
C PHE A 202 5.07 -2.48 -11.59
N LEU A 203 6.22 -2.13 -12.20
CA LEU A 203 6.26 -1.44 -13.49
C LEU A 203 5.77 -2.29 -14.66
N ASP A 204 5.93 -3.60 -14.59
CA ASP A 204 5.46 -4.57 -15.59
C ASP A 204 4.10 -5.18 -15.20
N GLY A 205 3.50 -4.74 -14.10
CA GLY A 205 2.22 -5.23 -13.60
C GLY A 205 1.05 -4.80 -14.50
N TYR A 206 0.15 -5.73 -14.75
CA TYR A 206 -1.12 -5.47 -15.42
C TYR A 206 -2.27 -5.27 -14.43
N CYS A 207 -2.40 -6.19 -13.49
CA CYS A 207 -3.50 -6.19 -12.55
C CYS A 207 -3.01 -6.61 -11.15
N ILE A 208 -3.59 -6.04 -10.11
CA ILE A 208 -3.29 -6.40 -8.73
C ILE A 208 -4.44 -7.21 -8.13
N LEU A 209 -4.08 -8.25 -7.38
CA LEU A 209 -5.01 -9.14 -6.70
C LEU A 209 -4.88 -8.97 -5.19
N PRO A 210 -5.80 -8.28 -4.50
CA PRO A 210 -5.78 -8.18 -3.04
C PRO A 210 -5.86 -9.53 -2.34
N LEU A 211 -6.62 -10.48 -2.88
CA LEU A 211 -6.88 -11.82 -2.33
C LEU A 211 -7.27 -11.77 -0.85
N ILE A 212 -8.18 -10.88 -0.50
CA ILE A 212 -8.79 -10.77 0.82
C ILE A 212 -10.30 -10.92 0.67
N SER A 213 -10.94 -11.47 1.68
CA SER A 213 -12.39 -11.60 1.73
C SER A 213 -12.89 -11.23 3.12
N LYS A 214 -14.13 -10.82 3.22
CA LYS A 214 -14.74 -10.36 4.48
C LYS A 214 -14.74 -11.47 5.54
N GLU A 215 -14.93 -12.72 5.12
CA GLU A 215 -14.96 -13.88 6.00
C GLU A 215 -13.59 -14.17 6.63
N THR A 216 -12.51 -13.95 5.89
CA THR A 216 -11.16 -14.30 6.34
C THR A 216 -10.35 -13.10 6.82
N HIS A 217 -10.73 -11.89 6.42
CA HIS A 217 -9.95 -10.67 6.65
C HIS A 217 -10.85 -9.46 6.99
N ALA A 218 -11.86 -9.66 7.85
CA ALA A 218 -12.88 -8.66 8.21
C ALA A 218 -12.32 -7.27 8.58
N GLN A 219 -11.11 -7.22 9.16
CA GLN A 219 -10.46 -5.97 9.55
C GLN A 219 -10.22 -4.99 8.39
N TYR A 220 -10.04 -5.48 7.16
CA TYR A 220 -9.83 -4.62 5.99
C TYR A 220 -11.11 -3.98 5.47
N TYR A 221 -12.25 -4.46 5.94
CA TYR A 221 -13.58 -3.94 5.61
C TYR A 221 -14.17 -3.04 6.71
N SER A 222 -13.52 -2.97 7.87
CA SER A 222 -14.07 -2.27 9.03
C SER A 222 -13.14 -1.24 9.67
N CYS A 223 -11.85 -1.53 9.76
CA CYS A 223 -10.96 -0.69 10.57
C CYS A 223 -9.53 -0.54 10.03
N LYS A 224 -9.14 -1.23 8.95
CA LYS A 224 -7.74 -1.28 8.51
C LYS A 224 -7.60 -1.15 7.01
N LEU A 225 -6.63 -0.35 6.57
CA LEU A 225 -6.26 -0.28 5.16
C LEU A 225 -5.47 -1.52 4.74
N THR A 226 -5.76 -2.06 3.55
CA THR A 226 -4.82 -2.92 2.84
C THR A 226 -3.92 -2.09 1.94
N SER A 227 -2.60 -2.19 2.12
CA SER A 227 -1.63 -1.45 1.30
C SER A 227 -1.71 -1.75 -0.19
N THR A 228 -2.28 -2.89 -0.58
CA THR A 228 -2.51 -3.27 -1.98
C THR A 228 -3.28 -2.20 -2.76
N ILE A 229 -4.23 -1.53 -2.13
CA ILE A 229 -5.01 -0.43 -2.72
C ILE A 229 -4.12 0.76 -3.10
N ASN A 230 -3.20 1.13 -2.21
CA ASN A 230 -2.29 2.25 -2.45
C ASN A 230 -1.36 1.98 -3.64
N TYR A 231 -0.87 0.75 -3.76
CA TYR A 231 -0.03 0.34 -4.90
C TYR A 231 -0.84 0.26 -6.21
N ALA A 232 -2.10 -0.20 -6.15
CA ALA A 232 -2.98 -0.18 -7.32
C ALA A 232 -3.13 1.24 -7.89
N ARG A 233 -3.39 2.23 -7.03
CA ARG A 233 -3.50 3.63 -7.40
C ARG A 233 -2.19 4.21 -7.94
N ALA A 234 -1.10 4.02 -7.19
CA ALA A 234 0.21 4.59 -7.51
C ALA A 234 0.72 4.16 -8.90
N TYR A 235 0.59 2.88 -9.20
CA TYR A 235 1.08 2.30 -10.46
C TYR A 235 -0.01 2.19 -11.53
N LYS A 236 -1.22 2.76 -11.29
CA LYS A 236 -2.36 2.72 -12.20
C LYS A 236 -2.65 1.31 -12.72
N LEU A 237 -2.56 0.33 -11.80
CA LEU A 237 -2.84 -1.06 -12.11
C LEU A 237 -4.34 -1.30 -12.12
N LYS A 238 -4.81 -2.17 -13.01
CA LYS A 238 -6.14 -2.76 -12.87
C LYS A 238 -6.21 -3.55 -11.56
N SER A 239 -7.41 -3.77 -11.04
CA SER A 239 -7.60 -4.54 -9.81
C SER A 239 -8.69 -5.58 -10.01
N LEU A 240 -8.48 -6.79 -9.51
CA LEU A 240 -9.53 -7.80 -9.39
C LEU A 240 -9.94 -7.88 -7.92
N ILE A 241 -11.08 -7.28 -7.58
CA ILE A 241 -11.46 -6.93 -6.21
C ILE A 241 -12.93 -7.29 -5.94
N ASP A 242 -13.24 -7.64 -4.68
CA ASP A 242 -14.63 -7.83 -4.29
C ASP A 242 -15.40 -6.49 -4.18
N LYS A 243 -16.72 -6.59 -4.27
CA LYS A 243 -17.63 -5.44 -4.29
C LYS A 243 -17.53 -4.59 -3.02
N ASP A 244 -17.46 -5.22 -1.83
CA ASP A 244 -17.42 -4.49 -0.56
C ASP A 244 -16.15 -3.63 -0.45
N LEU A 245 -14.98 -4.15 -0.88
CA LEU A 245 -13.75 -3.36 -0.95
C LEU A 245 -13.81 -2.28 -2.02
N GLN A 246 -14.42 -2.57 -3.17
CA GLN A 246 -14.61 -1.57 -4.21
C GLN A 246 -15.46 -0.41 -3.73
N ASP A 247 -16.52 -0.67 -2.97
CA ASP A 247 -17.39 0.36 -2.42
C ASP A 247 -16.67 1.25 -1.38
N ILE A 248 -15.73 0.68 -0.63
CA ILE A 248 -14.91 1.44 0.32
C ILE A 248 -13.88 2.31 -0.39
N TYR A 249 -13.17 1.77 -1.38
CA TYR A 249 -11.96 2.38 -1.92
C TYR A 249 -12.11 3.01 -3.30
N ASN A 250 -13.16 2.69 -4.04
CA ASN A 250 -13.51 3.24 -5.36
C ASN A 250 -12.32 3.30 -6.34
N LEU A 251 -11.77 2.13 -6.70
CA LEU A 251 -10.68 2.04 -7.65
C LEU A 251 -11.19 2.24 -9.08
N GLU A 252 -10.51 3.09 -9.86
CA GLU A 252 -10.94 3.49 -11.21
C GLU A 252 -10.96 2.33 -12.21
N ASN A 253 -10.02 1.40 -12.12
CA ASN A 253 -9.82 0.33 -13.11
C ASN A 253 -9.99 -1.05 -12.46
N ALA A 254 -11.21 -1.36 -11.97
CA ALA A 254 -11.49 -2.59 -11.23
C ALA A 254 -12.35 -3.58 -12.03
N TYR A 255 -11.97 -4.85 -12.00
CA TYR A 255 -12.83 -5.99 -12.26
C TYR A 255 -13.44 -6.39 -10.91
N VAL A 256 -14.76 -6.17 -10.76
CA VAL A 256 -15.45 -6.29 -9.48
C VAL A 256 -16.27 -7.57 -9.44
N TYR A 257 -15.99 -8.45 -8.47
CA TYR A 257 -16.80 -9.64 -8.24
C TYR A 257 -17.72 -9.47 -7.02
N ASN A 258 -18.96 -9.92 -7.14
CA ASN A 258 -19.94 -9.95 -6.05
C ASN A 258 -19.85 -11.26 -5.27
N ASN A 259 -19.49 -12.34 -5.96
CA ASN A 259 -19.37 -13.67 -5.39
C ASN A 259 -17.96 -14.21 -5.68
N ILE A 260 -17.42 -14.91 -4.72
CA ILE A 260 -16.11 -15.57 -4.81
C ILE A 260 -16.02 -16.57 -6.00
N ASN A 261 -17.16 -17.09 -6.45
CA ASN A 261 -17.20 -17.99 -7.60
C ASN A 261 -17.05 -17.24 -8.94
N ASP A 262 -17.31 -15.94 -8.97
CA ASP A 262 -17.18 -15.11 -10.17
C ASP A 262 -15.73 -14.75 -10.48
N ILE A 263 -14.81 -15.00 -9.52
CA ILE A 263 -13.40 -14.58 -9.64
C ILE A 263 -12.71 -15.21 -10.85
N VAL A 264 -13.03 -16.47 -11.17
CA VAL A 264 -12.43 -17.18 -12.31
C VAL A 264 -12.89 -16.55 -13.63
N LEU A 265 -14.20 -16.30 -13.77
CA LEU A 265 -14.79 -15.67 -14.95
C LEU A 265 -14.21 -14.25 -15.16
N LEU A 266 -14.09 -13.47 -14.09
CA LEU A 266 -13.55 -12.12 -14.18
C LEU A 266 -12.03 -12.10 -14.43
N PHE A 267 -11.31 -13.08 -13.92
CA PHE A 267 -9.91 -13.27 -14.27
C PHE A 267 -9.75 -13.56 -15.76
N GLU A 268 -10.56 -14.45 -16.32
CA GLU A 268 -10.59 -14.76 -17.76
C GLU A 268 -10.92 -13.51 -18.60
N LYS A 269 -11.97 -12.77 -18.25
CA LYS A 269 -12.31 -11.49 -18.92
C LYS A 269 -11.14 -10.49 -18.86
N SER A 270 -10.39 -10.48 -17.76
CA SER A 270 -9.22 -9.61 -17.64
C SER A 270 -8.07 -10.04 -18.55
N LEU A 271 -7.88 -11.35 -18.77
CA LEU A 271 -6.93 -11.91 -19.75
C LEU A 271 -7.32 -11.50 -21.17
N GLU A 272 -8.57 -11.74 -21.57
CA GLU A 272 -9.11 -11.33 -22.86
C GLU A 272 -8.91 -9.83 -23.11
N SER A 273 -9.22 -9.00 -22.13
CA SER A 273 -9.03 -7.55 -22.22
C SER A 273 -7.57 -7.16 -22.47
N PHE A 274 -6.61 -7.84 -21.84
CA PHE A 274 -5.18 -7.59 -22.08
C PHE A 274 -4.80 -7.91 -23.51
N TYR A 275 -5.16 -9.09 -23.99
CA TYR A 275 -4.77 -9.55 -25.32
C TYR A 275 -5.48 -8.78 -26.45
N ASN A 276 -6.72 -8.33 -26.24
CA ASN A 276 -7.42 -7.47 -27.19
C ASN A 276 -6.78 -6.08 -27.29
N MET A 277 -6.35 -5.48 -26.16
CA MET A 277 -5.59 -4.23 -26.19
C MET A 277 -4.26 -4.37 -26.97
N LYS A 278 -3.56 -5.50 -26.82
CA LYS A 278 -2.28 -5.75 -27.56
C LYS A 278 -2.47 -5.95 -29.05
N LYS A 279 -3.64 -6.44 -29.49
CA LYS A 279 -3.96 -6.58 -30.93
C LYS A 279 -4.31 -5.25 -31.59
N SER A 280 -4.77 -4.27 -30.78
CA SER A 280 -5.23 -2.96 -31.26
C SER A 280 -4.11 -1.90 -31.34
N ASN A 281 -2.96 -2.19 -30.74
CA ASN A 281 -1.73 -1.39 -30.80
C ASN A 281 -0.69 -2.02 -31.75
#